data_a4dd6486dc3066b99066e44befb0235b
#
_entry.id   a4dd6486dc3066b99066e44befb0235b
#
_cell.length_a   1.000
_cell.length_b   1.000
_cell.length_c   1.000
_cell.angle_alpha   90.00
_cell.angle_beta   90.00
_cell.angle_gamma   90.00
#
_symmetry.space_group_name_H-M   'P 1'
#
loop_
_entity.id
_entity.type
_entity.pdbx_description
1 polymer ?
#
loop_
_entity_poly.entity_id
_entity_poly.type
_entity_poly.pdbx_seq_one_letter_code
_entity_poly.pdbx_strand_id
1 'polypeptide(L)'
;MPQIRTDNQPVTQITIVEAEPDKQAEALSVMTERARFMASQPGFVSISLHRSLDGRRIVNYVQWSSREQLQAAHKSPQFRREWDRFGRTTDDIDPHLYEVCEIVDGKR
;
A
#
# COMPACT_ATOMS: atom_id res chain seq x y z
N MET A 1 3.75 10.12 8.72
CA MET A 1 2.63 9.75 9.59
C MET A 1 1.35 9.56 8.78
N PRO A 2 0.58 8.51 9.04
CA PRO A 2 -0.71 8.35 8.38
C PRO A 2 -1.64 9.51 8.74
N GLN A 3 -2.49 9.89 7.79
CA GLN A 3 -3.47 10.95 7.97
C GLN A 3 -4.83 10.42 7.55
N ILE A 4 -5.71 10.19 8.50
CA ILE A 4 -7.07 9.71 8.22
C ILE A 4 -8.02 10.89 8.38
N ARG A 5 -8.54 11.38 7.25
CA ARG A 5 -9.35 12.60 7.19
C ARG A 5 -10.48 12.43 6.19
N THR A 6 -11.56 13.17 6.39
CA THR A 6 -12.72 13.11 5.50
C THR A 6 -12.74 14.21 4.43
N ASP A 7 -11.71 15.02 4.34
CA ASP A 7 -11.64 16.15 3.40
C ASP A 7 -11.01 15.76 2.05
N ASN A 8 -10.94 14.47 1.74
CA ASN A 8 -10.38 13.91 0.50
C ASN A 8 -8.88 14.15 0.35
N GLN A 9 -8.21 14.51 1.41
CA GLN A 9 -6.77 14.71 1.45
C GLN A 9 -6.25 13.99 2.69
N PRO A 10 -5.36 13.03 2.53
CA PRO A 10 -4.73 12.50 1.32
C PRO A 10 -5.59 11.46 0.59
N VAL A 11 -5.14 11.08 -0.60
CA VAL A 11 -5.72 9.97 -1.34
C VAL A 11 -5.25 8.65 -0.72
N THR A 12 -6.17 7.72 -0.54
CA THR A 12 -5.86 6.41 0.04
C THR A 12 -5.83 5.34 -1.06
N GLN A 13 -4.78 4.54 -1.05
CA GLN A 13 -4.67 3.37 -1.92
C GLN A 13 -4.62 2.14 -1.03
N ILE A 14 -5.52 1.18 -1.27
CA ILE A 14 -5.54 -0.07 -0.53
C ILE A 14 -5.28 -1.19 -1.51
N THR A 15 -4.27 -2.00 -1.22
CA THR A 15 -3.92 -3.16 -2.02
C THR A 15 -4.03 -4.40 -1.14
N ILE A 16 -4.78 -5.38 -1.63
CA ILE A 16 -4.92 -6.67 -0.95
C ILE A 16 -4.12 -7.69 -1.74
N VAL A 17 -3.15 -8.32 -1.07
CA VAL A 17 -2.28 -9.30 -1.67
C VAL A 17 -2.57 -10.64 -1.04
N GLU A 18 -2.92 -11.64 -1.83
CA GLU A 18 -3.11 -13.00 -1.36
C GLU A 18 -1.80 -13.76 -1.49
N ALA A 19 -1.50 -14.57 -0.48
CA ALA A 19 -0.29 -15.37 -0.45
C ALA A 19 -0.58 -16.69 0.24
N GLU A 20 0.19 -17.71 -0.10
CA GLU A 20 0.09 -18.98 0.62
C GLU A 20 0.64 -18.80 2.04
N PRO A 21 0.12 -19.54 3.03
CA PRO A 21 0.53 -19.34 4.43
C PRO A 21 2.04 -19.45 4.67
N ASP A 22 2.71 -20.36 3.97
CA ASP A 22 4.15 -20.55 4.11
C ASP A 22 4.96 -19.47 3.38
N LYS A 23 4.30 -18.60 2.59
CA LYS A 23 4.97 -17.54 1.84
C LYS A 23 4.61 -16.15 2.33
N GLN A 24 3.73 -16.02 3.30
CA GLN A 24 3.32 -14.70 3.78
C GLN A 24 4.49 -13.88 4.31
N ALA A 25 5.37 -14.50 5.10
CA ALA A 25 6.52 -13.79 5.68
C ALA A 25 7.47 -13.30 4.61
N GLU A 26 7.72 -14.12 3.59
CA GLU A 26 8.57 -13.72 2.45
C GLU A 26 7.94 -12.57 1.68
N ALA A 27 6.65 -12.67 1.36
CA ALA A 27 5.93 -11.62 0.67
C ALA A 27 5.95 -10.31 1.47
N LEU A 28 5.75 -10.38 2.77
CA LEU A 28 5.79 -9.20 3.64
C LEU A 28 7.17 -8.54 3.60
N SER A 29 8.24 -9.33 3.64
CA SER A 29 9.60 -8.81 3.56
C SER A 29 9.84 -8.06 2.25
N VAL A 30 9.41 -8.64 1.14
CA VAL A 30 9.54 -8.03 -0.17
C VAL A 30 8.74 -6.73 -0.24
N MET A 31 7.51 -6.74 0.26
CA MET A 31 6.67 -5.54 0.26
C MET A 31 7.23 -4.44 1.15
N THR A 32 7.91 -4.81 2.23
CA THR A 32 8.57 -3.84 3.09
C THR A 32 9.71 -3.13 2.37
N GLU A 33 10.51 -3.87 1.60
CA GLU A 33 11.56 -3.26 0.79
C GLU A 33 10.99 -2.30 -0.25
N ARG A 34 9.92 -2.71 -0.91
CA ARG A 34 9.23 -1.86 -1.89
C ARG A 34 8.69 -0.60 -1.23
N ALA A 35 8.15 -0.74 -0.02
CA ALA A 35 7.62 0.41 0.72
C ALA A 35 8.72 1.44 1.01
N ARG A 36 9.90 0.99 1.35
CA ARG A 36 11.04 1.90 1.59
C ARG A 36 11.42 2.66 0.33
N PHE A 37 11.39 1.99 -0.80
CA PHE A 37 11.62 2.66 -2.09
C PHE A 37 10.52 3.69 -2.37
N MET A 38 9.26 3.31 -2.18
CA MET A 38 8.12 4.20 -2.43
C MET A 38 8.16 5.42 -1.53
N ALA A 39 8.70 5.30 -0.33
CA ALA A 39 8.75 6.42 0.62
C ALA A 39 9.60 7.59 0.12
N SER A 40 10.46 7.37 -0.86
CA SER A 40 11.27 8.45 -1.44
C SER A 40 10.56 9.21 -2.56
N GLN A 41 9.37 8.78 -2.96
CA GLN A 41 8.66 9.40 -4.09
C GLN A 41 7.96 10.69 -3.66
N PRO A 42 7.94 11.70 -4.56
CA PRO A 42 7.21 12.95 -4.25
C PRO A 42 5.74 12.70 -3.98
N GLY A 43 5.22 13.31 -2.93
CA GLY A 43 3.80 13.19 -2.58
C GLY A 43 3.44 11.97 -1.76
N PHE A 44 4.38 11.08 -1.50
CA PHE A 44 4.14 9.93 -0.64
C PHE A 44 3.94 10.40 0.81
N VAL A 45 2.88 9.95 1.45
CA VAL A 45 2.59 10.31 2.85
C VAL A 45 2.97 9.19 3.79
N SER A 46 2.43 8.00 3.59
CA SER A 46 2.73 6.88 4.47
C SER A 46 2.27 5.56 3.85
N ILE A 47 2.82 4.47 4.37
CA ILE A 47 2.35 3.13 4.06
C ILE A 47 2.31 2.32 5.35
N SER A 48 1.23 1.58 5.53
CA SER A 48 1.09 0.64 6.63
C SER A 48 0.85 -0.75 6.06
N LEU A 49 1.66 -1.69 6.46
CA LEU A 49 1.55 -3.07 6.01
C LEU A 49 0.90 -3.90 7.11
N HIS A 50 -0.14 -4.62 6.75
CA HIS A 50 -0.90 -5.46 7.68
C HIS A 50 -0.87 -6.89 7.19
N ARG A 51 -0.54 -7.82 8.06
CA ARG A 51 -0.68 -9.24 7.73
C ARG A 51 -1.94 -9.79 8.38
N SER A 52 -2.67 -10.61 7.64
CA SER A 52 -3.83 -11.27 8.22
C SER A 52 -3.39 -12.32 9.23
N LEU A 53 -4.20 -12.50 10.27
CA LEU A 53 -3.87 -13.45 11.33
C LEU A 53 -4.00 -14.91 10.86
N ASP A 54 -4.74 -15.13 9.78
CA ASP A 54 -4.86 -16.47 9.19
C ASP A 54 -3.69 -16.83 8.27
N GLY A 55 -2.75 -15.91 8.06
CA GLY A 55 -1.55 -16.16 7.27
C GLY A 55 -1.71 -16.08 5.77
N ARG A 56 -2.86 -15.64 5.26
CA ARG A 56 -3.19 -15.74 3.83
C ARG A 56 -3.21 -14.43 3.07
N ARG A 57 -3.15 -13.29 3.75
CA ARG A 57 -3.25 -11.99 3.10
C ARG A 57 -2.31 -10.97 3.69
N ILE A 58 -1.95 -9.99 2.86
CA ILE A 58 -1.27 -8.78 3.30
C ILE A 58 -2.06 -7.60 2.75
N VAL A 59 -2.35 -6.62 3.59
CA VAL A 59 -3.03 -5.40 3.18
C VAL A 59 -2.05 -4.25 3.24
N ASN A 60 -1.94 -3.54 2.12
CA ASN A 60 -1.16 -2.34 1.96
C ASN A 60 -2.09 -1.14 2.11
N TYR A 61 -1.89 -0.32 3.12
CA TYR A 61 -2.65 0.91 3.29
C TYR A 61 -1.72 2.08 3.01
N VAL A 62 -1.90 2.71 1.85
CA VAL A 62 -0.96 3.71 1.34
C VAL A 62 -1.68 5.04 1.20
N GLN A 63 -1.03 6.12 1.59
CA GLN A 63 -1.58 7.46 1.44
C GLN A 63 -0.63 8.33 0.62
N TRP A 64 -1.21 9.11 -0.30
CA TRP A 64 -0.51 10.05 -1.16
C TRP A 64 -1.13 11.43 -1.03
N SER A 65 -0.31 12.47 -1.17
CA SER A 65 -0.80 13.86 -1.11
C SER A 65 -1.79 14.18 -2.21
N SER A 66 -1.62 13.58 -3.40
CA SER A 66 -2.52 13.80 -4.51
C SER A 66 -2.54 12.60 -5.44
N ARG A 67 -3.63 12.48 -6.19
CA ARG A 67 -3.80 11.45 -7.20
C ARG A 67 -2.74 11.59 -8.31
N GLU A 68 -2.44 12.81 -8.68
CA GLU A 68 -1.46 13.10 -9.73
C GLU A 68 -0.07 12.61 -9.34
N GLN A 69 0.33 12.80 -8.10
CA GLN A 69 1.64 12.35 -7.63
C GLN A 69 1.71 10.83 -7.56
N LEU A 70 0.61 10.18 -7.14
CA LEU A 70 0.52 8.73 -7.18
C LEU A 70 0.71 8.21 -8.60
N GLN A 71 -0.01 8.80 -9.55
CA GLN A 71 0.08 8.37 -10.94
C GLN A 71 1.48 8.61 -11.52
N ALA A 72 2.10 9.73 -11.20
CA ALA A 72 3.45 10.03 -11.65
C ALA A 72 4.46 9.00 -11.14
N ALA A 73 4.34 8.60 -9.87
CA ALA A 73 5.22 7.60 -9.30
C ALA A 73 5.08 6.25 -10.00
N HIS A 74 3.83 5.84 -10.27
CA HIS A 74 3.55 4.56 -10.92
C HIS A 74 4.02 4.51 -12.38
N LYS A 75 4.22 5.67 -13.01
CA LYS A 75 4.68 5.74 -14.39
C LYS A 75 6.20 5.74 -14.50
N SER A 76 6.91 5.90 -13.39
CA SER A 76 8.36 5.96 -13.45
C SER A 76 8.94 4.60 -13.85
N PRO A 77 10.00 4.58 -14.70
CA PRO A 77 10.64 3.33 -15.08
C PRO A 77 11.21 2.57 -13.87
N GLN A 78 11.73 3.30 -12.90
CA GLN A 78 12.29 2.71 -11.69
C GLN A 78 11.21 1.99 -10.88
N PHE A 79 10.03 2.59 -10.75
CA PHE A 79 8.90 1.95 -10.07
C PHE A 79 8.52 0.66 -10.76
N ARG A 80 8.43 0.68 -12.10
CA ARG A 80 8.03 -0.50 -12.86
C ARG A 80 9.02 -1.65 -12.69
N ARG A 81 10.32 -1.35 -12.68
CA ARG A 81 11.34 -2.37 -12.45
C ARG A 81 11.20 -3.00 -11.07
N GLU A 82 10.99 -2.18 -10.05
CA GLU A 82 10.80 -2.69 -8.68
C GLU A 82 9.51 -3.48 -8.55
N TRP A 83 8.44 -3.03 -9.21
CA TRP A 83 7.17 -3.74 -9.19
C TRP A 83 7.30 -5.13 -9.79
N ASP A 84 7.92 -5.23 -10.96
CA ASP A 84 8.11 -6.52 -11.63
C ASP A 84 8.95 -7.48 -10.80
N ARG A 85 10.00 -6.94 -10.16
CA ARG A 85 10.86 -7.74 -9.29
C ARG A 85 10.09 -8.34 -8.12
N PHE A 86 9.17 -7.59 -7.53
CA PHE A 86 8.44 -8.01 -6.33
C PHE A 86 7.15 -8.76 -6.62
N GLY A 87 6.60 -8.64 -7.82
CA GLY A 87 5.34 -9.27 -8.17
C GLY A 87 5.35 -10.78 -8.14
N ARG A 88 6.53 -11.38 -8.20
CA ARG A 88 6.67 -12.84 -8.26
C ARG A 88 6.35 -13.56 -6.96
N THR A 89 6.31 -12.84 -5.84
CA THR A 89 6.05 -13.45 -4.53
C THR A 89 4.58 -13.41 -4.15
N THR A 90 3.73 -12.83 -4.99
CA THR A 90 2.32 -12.64 -4.69
C THR A 90 1.45 -13.25 -5.79
N ASP A 91 0.34 -13.86 -5.38
CA ASP A 91 -0.57 -14.53 -6.31
C ASP A 91 -1.55 -13.53 -6.95
N ASP A 92 -1.99 -12.52 -6.20
CA ASP A 92 -3.00 -11.59 -6.68
C ASP A 92 -2.77 -10.22 -6.04
N ILE A 93 -2.89 -9.18 -6.86
CA ILE A 93 -2.75 -7.80 -6.42
C ILE A 93 -3.94 -7.01 -6.95
N ASP A 94 -4.67 -6.38 -6.04
CA ASP A 94 -5.88 -5.62 -6.38
C ASP A 94 -5.77 -4.19 -5.80
N PRO A 95 -5.10 -3.26 -6.51
CA PRO A 95 -4.97 -1.89 -6.03
C PRO A 95 -6.19 -1.05 -6.40
N HIS A 96 -6.78 -0.43 -5.40
CA HIS A 96 -7.90 0.50 -5.60
C HIS A 96 -7.64 1.80 -4.86
N LEU A 97 -8.26 2.87 -5.34
CA LEU A 97 -8.18 4.19 -4.72
C LEU A 97 -9.45 4.47 -3.94
N TYR A 98 -9.27 5.06 -2.77
CA TYR A 98 -10.37 5.29 -1.83
C TYR A 98 -10.28 6.67 -1.22
N GLU A 99 -11.41 7.15 -0.73
CA GLU A 99 -11.44 8.35 0.10
C GLU A 99 -12.14 8.00 1.41
N VAL A 100 -11.77 8.69 2.48
CA VAL A 100 -12.40 8.48 3.77
C VAL A 100 -13.74 9.23 3.78
N CYS A 101 -14.82 8.51 4.01
CA CYS A 101 -16.17 9.10 4.03
C CYS A 101 -16.66 9.39 5.42
N GLU A 102 -16.26 8.60 6.41
CA GLU A 102 -16.74 8.74 7.78
C GLU A 102 -15.73 8.16 8.75
N ILE A 103 -15.57 8.83 9.89
CA ILE A 103 -14.71 8.36 10.97
C ILE A 103 -15.57 8.37 12.24
N VAL A 104 -15.68 7.22 12.88
CA VAL A 104 -16.42 7.10 14.15
C VAL A 104 -15.48 6.50 15.18
N ASP A 105 -15.24 7.25 16.24
CA ASP A 105 -14.35 6.79 17.30
C ASP A 105 -15.11 5.94 18.32
N GLY A 106 -14.42 4.95 18.87
CA GLY A 106 -14.98 4.16 19.94
C GLY A 106 -15.00 4.95 21.25
N LYS A 107 -15.84 4.53 22.16
CA LYS A 107 -15.85 5.10 23.52
C LYS A 107 -14.65 4.57 24.29
N ARG A 108 -14.08 5.45 25.13
CA ARG A 108 -12.99 5.07 26.03
C ARG A 108 -13.51 4.77 27.43
#